data_f92a59461d147be8c70469fe0cf08182
#
_entry.id   f92a59461d147be8c70469fe0cf08182
#
_cell.length_a   1.000
_cell.length_b   1.000
_cell.length_c   1.000
_cell.angle_alpha   90.00
_cell.angle_beta   90.00
_cell.angle_gamma   90.00
#
_symmetry.space_group_name_H-M   'P 1'
#
loop_
_entity.id
_entity.type
_entity.pdbx_description
1 polymer ?
#
loop_
_entity_poly.entity_id
_entity_poly.type
_entity_poly.pdbx_seq_one_letter_code
_entity_poly.pdbx_strand_id
1 'polypeptide(L)'
;MLLNGVRNRYAYMDQFSVSNNNGQPAITQTYKGNDKLKWETNYNFNTGIEFSVLNGRLSGGFEFFSRYAKDLLFNRPLAASTGSNSYPDNIGDMRNTGFEVELSGDIIRTSKINWNISVNATTYKNKILTLPEEKRESGIWNGIFKMVEGGSYYDYYIKEWAGVDPEDGKAMWYKDVTDKNGNTTKETTKTYSEATDYKAGCA
;
A
#
# COMPACT_ATOMS: atom_id res chain seq x y z
N MET A 1 4.52 5.44 7.91
CA MET A 1 5.57 5.87 6.97
C MET A 1 4.88 6.36 5.73
N LEU A 2 4.56 7.59 5.72
CA LEU A 2 3.87 8.14 4.57
C LEU A 2 4.35 9.53 4.32
N LEU A 3 4.55 9.76 3.07
CA LEU A 3 4.45 11.05 2.46
C LEU A 3 5.67 11.93 2.55
N ASN A 4 6.73 11.37 2.07
CA ASN A 4 7.66 12.18 1.30
C ASN A 4 7.01 12.67 -0.01
N GLY A 5 5.68 12.70 -0.08
CA GLY A 5 4.99 12.90 -1.34
C GLY A 5 5.19 14.25 -1.95
N VAL A 6 5.12 15.32 -1.20
CA VAL A 6 5.22 16.67 -1.78
C VAL A 6 6.03 17.58 -0.86
N ARG A 7 7.35 17.47 -0.92
CA ARG A 7 8.26 18.46 -0.32
C ARG A 7 8.32 19.77 -1.09
N ASN A 8 7.64 19.86 -2.21
CA ASN A 8 7.67 21.03 -3.08
C ASN A 8 6.57 22.00 -2.69
N ARG A 9 6.94 23.19 -2.25
CA ARG A 9 5.99 24.28 -1.94
C ARG A 9 5.17 24.71 -3.17
N TYR A 10 5.64 24.41 -4.36
CA TYR A 10 5.05 24.76 -5.64
C TYR A 10 4.55 23.52 -6.38
N ALA A 11 4.07 22.52 -5.66
CA ALA A 11 3.57 21.27 -6.21
C ALA A 11 2.39 21.45 -7.19
N TYR A 12 1.73 22.59 -7.15
CA TYR A 12 0.66 22.96 -8.06
C TYR A 12 1.13 23.57 -9.38
N MET A 13 2.41 23.96 -9.48
CA MET A 13 2.96 24.65 -10.65
C MET A 13 3.92 23.74 -11.44
N ASP A 14 3.85 23.83 -12.74
CA ASP A 14 4.88 23.26 -13.62
C ASP A 14 6.21 24.00 -13.41
N GLN A 15 7.30 23.22 -13.33
CA GLN A 15 8.64 23.78 -13.16
C GLN A 15 9.52 23.41 -14.34
N PHE A 16 10.34 24.36 -14.75
CA PHE A 16 11.21 24.25 -15.90
C PHE A 16 12.65 24.60 -15.53
N SER A 17 13.60 23.97 -16.17
CA SER A 17 15.01 24.34 -16.11
C SER A 17 15.49 24.77 -17.48
N VAL A 18 16.44 25.69 -17.49
CA VAL A 18 17.17 26.02 -18.70
C VAL A 18 18.31 25.01 -18.88
N SER A 19 18.36 24.38 -20.02
CA SER A 19 19.39 23.41 -20.42
C SER A 19 20.04 23.85 -21.72
N ASN A 20 21.08 23.15 -22.13
CA ASN A 20 21.76 23.38 -23.41
C ASN A 20 21.52 22.16 -24.32
N ASN A 21 21.01 22.38 -25.49
CA ASN A 21 20.86 21.36 -26.52
C ASN A 21 21.72 21.76 -27.75
N ASN A 22 22.85 21.08 -27.92
CA ASN A 22 23.83 21.36 -29.02
C ASN A 22 24.23 22.85 -29.16
N GLY A 23 24.52 23.50 -28.00
CA GLY A 23 24.94 24.91 -28.01
C GLY A 23 23.80 25.92 -28.05
N GLN A 24 22.53 25.47 -28.11
CA GLN A 24 21.35 26.34 -28.07
C GLN A 24 20.66 26.26 -26.72
N PRO A 25 20.18 27.39 -26.15
CA PRO A 25 19.34 27.36 -24.95
C PRO A 25 18.09 26.54 -25.20
N ALA A 26 17.79 25.61 -24.28
CA ALA A 26 16.59 24.81 -24.30
C ALA A 26 15.88 24.89 -22.93
N ILE A 27 14.56 24.80 -22.94
CA ILE A 27 13.74 24.74 -21.73
C ILE A 27 13.25 23.30 -21.57
N THR A 28 13.55 22.71 -20.42
CA THR A 28 13.13 21.34 -20.09
C THR A 28 12.18 21.37 -18.89
N GLN A 29 11.02 20.74 -19.01
CA GLN A 29 10.13 20.57 -17.88
C GLN A 29 10.76 19.56 -16.89
N THR A 30 10.99 20.00 -15.66
CA THR A 30 11.61 19.19 -14.61
C THR A 30 10.58 18.63 -13.63
N TYR A 31 9.42 19.27 -13.57
CA TYR A 31 8.34 18.87 -12.69
C TYR A 31 7.00 19.27 -13.29
N LYS A 32 6.05 18.32 -13.27
CA LYS A 32 4.66 18.58 -13.67
C LYS A 32 3.83 18.83 -12.43
N GLY A 33 3.27 20.03 -12.32
CA GLY A 33 2.40 20.41 -11.22
C GLY A 33 0.95 19.96 -11.38
N ASN A 34 0.17 20.10 -10.31
CA ASN A 34 -1.26 19.84 -10.30
C ASN A 34 -1.99 20.95 -9.54
N ASP A 35 -2.70 21.81 -10.25
CA ASP A 35 -3.46 22.93 -9.70
C ASP A 35 -4.73 22.51 -8.93
N LYS A 36 -5.14 21.24 -9.07
CA LYS A 36 -6.28 20.65 -8.37
C LYS A 36 -5.90 19.92 -7.09
N LEU A 37 -4.62 19.98 -6.72
CA LEU A 37 -4.10 19.28 -5.56
C LEU A 37 -4.77 19.77 -4.26
N LYS A 38 -5.25 18.82 -3.46
CA LYS A 38 -5.85 19.07 -2.15
C LYS A 38 -4.93 18.60 -1.04
N TRP A 39 -5.09 19.18 0.14
CA TRP A 39 -4.42 18.69 1.33
C TRP A 39 -5.00 17.35 1.76
N GLU A 40 -4.12 16.44 2.11
CA GLU A 40 -4.50 15.19 2.78
C GLU A 40 -5.07 15.51 4.17
N THR A 41 -6.18 14.86 4.50
CA THR A 41 -6.83 15.02 5.80
C THR A 41 -6.87 13.68 6.52
N ASN A 42 -6.36 13.67 7.75
CA ASN A 42 -6.32 12.47 8.59
C ASN A 42 -7.30 12.57 9.76
N TYR A 43 -8.21 11.62 9.87
CA TYR A 43 -9.12 11.45 10.98
C TYR A 43 -8.67 10.24 11.81
N ASN A 44 -8.38 10.46 13.09
CA ASN A 44 -7.96 9.40 14.00
C ASN A 44 -9.02 9.25 15.08
N PHE A 45 -9.49 8.03 15.25
CA PHE A 45 -10.39 7.63 16.33
C PHE A 45 -9.76 6.49 17.09
N ASN A 46 -9.59 6.66 18.40
CA ASN A 46 -9.10 5.65 19.31
C ASN A 46 -10.07 5.55 20.49
N THR A 47 -10.34 4.34 20.94
CA THR A 47 -11.10 4.07 22.15
C THR A 47 -10.55 2.83 22.82
N GLY A 48 -10.47 2.84 24.15
CA GLY A 48 -9.90 1.73 24.87
C GLY A 48 -10.40 1.64 26.30
N ILE A 49 -10.10 0.51 26.91
CA ILE A 49 -10.39 0.22 28.31
C ILE A 49 -9.06 -0.27 28.94
N GLU A 50 -8.69 0.35 30.02
CA GLU A 50 -7.60 -0.11 30.88
C GLU A 50 -8.18 -0.66 32.19
N PHE A 51 -7.55 -1.69 32.70
CA PHE A 51 -7.93 -2.29 33.97
C PHE A 51 -6.72 -2.71 34.79
N SER A 52 -6.90 -2.71 36.11
CA SER A 52 -5.95 -3.27 37.06
C SER A 52 -6.75 -3.95 38.18
N VAL A 53 -6.53 -5.24 38.34
CA VAL A 53 -7.28 -6.08 39.28
C VAL A 53 -6.33 -6.91 40.14
N LEU A 54 -6.86 -7.60 41.16
CA LEU A 54 -6.10 -8.45 42.09
C LEU A 54 -4.97 -7.67 42.80
N ASN A 55 -5.26 -6.47 43.30
CA ASN A 55 -4.27 -5.58 43.96
C ASN A 55 -3.06 -5.29 43.04
N GLY A 56 -3.31 -5.03 41.76
CA GLY A 56 -2.28 -4.71 40.78
C GLY A 56 -1.49 -5.91 40.25
N ARG A 57 -1.92 -7.14 40.60
CA ARG A 57 -1.25 -8.34 40.07
C ARG A 57 -1.59 -8.65 38.62
N LEU A 58 -2.73 -8.21 38.15
CA LEU A 58 -3.14 -8.33 36.76
C LEU A 58 -3.58 -6.96 36.26
N SER A 59 -2.95 -6.49 35.23
CA SER A 59 -3.29 -5.24 34.53
C SER A 59 -3.27 -5.46 33.03
N GLY A 60 -4.00 -4.63 32.32
CA GLY A 60 -4.01 -4.68 30.87
C GLY A 60 -4.87 -3.60 30.25
N GLY A 61 -4.83 -3.55 28.93
CA GLY A 61 -5.61 -2.63 28.13
C GLY A 61 -6.08 -3.30 26.84
N PHE A 62 -7.21 -2.84 26.39
CA PHE A 62 -7.76 -3.14 25.06
C PHE A 62 -8.03 -1.83 24.36
N GLU A 63 -7.46 -1.62 23.18
CA GLU A 63 -7.68 -0.43 22.38
C GLU A 63 -8.17 -0.82 20.99
N PHE A 64 -9.19 -0.12 20.52
CA PHE A 64 -9.61 -0.12 19.13
C PHE A 64 -9.20 1.20 18.49
N PHE A 65 -8.60 1.14 17.31
CA PHE A 65 -8.28 2.33 16.54
C PHE A 65 -8.86 2.28 15.13
N SER A 66 -9.19 3.46 14.62
CA SER A 66 -9.56 3.68 13.22
C SER A 66 -8.91 4.96 12.73
N ARG A 67 -8.02 4.83 11.74
CA ARG A 67 -7.31 5.94 11.11
C ARG A 67 -7.78 6.03 9.67
N TYR A 68 -8.44 7.13 9.33
CA TYR A 68 -8.97 7.40 8.00
C TYR A 68 -8.19 8.54 7.37
N ALA A 69 -7.50 8.26 6.27
CA ALA A 69 -6.80 9.23 5.46
C ALA A 69 -7.63 9.52 4.21
N LYS A 70 -7.99 10.78 4.03
CA LYS A 70 -8.75 11.28 2.91
C LYS A 70 -7.88 12.10 1.98
N ASP A 71 -8.16 12.02 0.67
CA ASP A 71 -7.44 12.75 -0.37
C ASP A 71 -5.92 12.47 -0.33
N LEU A 72 -5.51 11.19 -0.20
CA LEU A 72 -4.11 10.76 -0.12
C LEU A 72 -3.27 11.34 -1.25
N LEU A 73 -2.16 11.97 -0.89
CA LEU A 73 -1.19 12.50 -1.85
C LEU A 73 -0.24 11.42 -2.34
N PHE A 74 -0.15 11.28 -3.65
CA PHE A 74 0.70 10.29 -4.29
C PHE A 74 1.26 10.84 -5.61
N ASN A 75 2.47 10.39 -5.96
CA ASN A 75 3.02 10.65 -7.29
C ASN A 75 2.50 9.60 -8.27
N ARG A 76 1.45 9.95 -9.00
CA ARG A 76 0.87 9.07 -10.01
C ARG A 76 1.83 8.92 -11.19
N PRO A 77 2.24 7.70 -11.56
CA PRO A 77 3.07 7.49 -12.74
C PRO A 77 2.30 7.87 -14.02
N LEU A 78 2.99 8.51 -14.94
CA LEU A 78 2.48 8.90 -16.23
C LEU A 78 3.13 8.06 -17.34
N ALA A 79 2.43 7.95 -18.48
CA ALA A 79 3.03 7.36 -19.67
C ALA A 79 4.18 8.22 -20.17
N ALA A 80 5.27 7.61 -20.64
CA ALA A 80 6.46 8.31 -21.13
C ALA A 80 6.14 9.31 -22.28
N SER A 81 5.07 9.06 -23.04
CA SER A 81 4.57 9.95 -24.10
C SER A 81 4.13 11.33 -23.61
N THR A 82 3.89 11.50 -22.30
CA THR A 82 3.50 12.79 -21.72
C THR A 82 4.70 13.72 -21.45
N GLY A 83 5.93 13.21 -21.59
CA GLY A 83 7.16 13.96 -21.28
C GLY A 83 7.45 14.09 -19.79
N SER A 84 6.63 13.51 -18.92
CA SER A 84 6.83 13.49 -17.46
C SER A 84 6.64 12.09 -16.92
N ASN A 85 7.46 11.67 -15.95
CA ASN A 85 7.37 10.33 -15.38
C ASN A 85 6.21 10.18 -14.37
N SER A 86 5.87 11.25 -13.69
CA SER A 86 4.81 11.28 -12.69
C SER A 86 4.35 12.69 -12.40
N TYR A 87 3.20 12.82 -11.75
CA TYR A 87 2.74 14.09 -11.18
C TYR A 87 2.01 13.85 -9.85
N PRO A 88 2.03 14.83 -8.93
CA PRO A 88 1.31 14.71 -7.67
C PRO A 88 -0.19 14.73 -7.91
N ASP A 89 -0.90 13.82 -7.26
CA ASP A 89 -2.35 13.70 -7.38
C ASP A 89 -2.93 13.18 -6.06
N ASN A 90 -4.22 13.44 -5.84
CA ASN A 90 -4.97 12.86 -4.73
C ASN A 90 -5.58 11.54 -5.20
N ILE A 91 -5.03 10.42 -4.71
CA ILE A 91 -5.36 9.09 -5.23
C ILE A 91 -6.55 8.41 -4.53
N GLY A 92 -7.24 9.12 -3.65
CA GLY A 92 -8.41 8.58 -2.96
C GLY A 92 -8.23 8.44 -1.46
N ASP A 93 -8.99 7.53 -0.88
CA ASP A 93 -9.13 7.42 0.56
C ASP A 93 -8.69 6.04 1.05
N MET A 94 -8.10 6.01 2.25
CA MET A 94 -7.64 4.79 2.88
C MET A 94 -8.04 4.76 4.35
N ARG A 95 -8.31 3.56 4.87
CA ARG A 95 -8.59 3.34 6.28
C ARG A 95 -7.71 2.23 6.84
N ASN A 96 -7.16 2.50 8.03
CA ASN A 96 -6.52 1.50 8.87
C ASN A 96 -7.36 1.31 10.12
N THR A 97 -7.79 0.09 10.40
CA THR A 97 -8.52 -0.27 11.62
C THR A 97 -7.82 -1.42 12.30
N GLY A 98 -7.81 -1.42 13.62
CA GLY A 98 -7.19 -2.52 14.35
C GLY A 98 -7.52 -2.53 15.83
N PHE A 99 -6.98 -3.55 16.49
CA PHE A 99 -7.07 -3.74 17.93
C PHE A 99 -5.66 -3.90 18.50
N GLU A 100 -5.45 -3.29 19.65
CA GLU A 100 -4.27 -3.45 20.46
C GLU A 100 -4.67 -4.05 21.81
N VAL A 101 -3.90 -5.03 22.25
CA VAL A 101 -4.12 -5.73 23.51
C VAL A 101 -2.80 -5.75 24.25
N GLU A 102 -2.81 -5.29 25.48
CA GLU A 102 -1.71 -5.39 26.42
C GLU A 102 -2.17 -6.06 27.69
N LEU A 103 -1.45 -7.09 28.14
CA LEU A 103 -1.72 -7.80 29.38
C LEU A 103 -0.42 -7.97 30.15
N SER A 104 -0.42 -7.66 31.45
CA SER A 104 0.69 -7.88 32.35
C SER A 104 0.21 -8.52 33.64
N GLY A 105 0.91 -9.56 34.09
CA GLY A 105 0.54 -10.28 35.28
C GLY A 105 1.73 -10.77 36.13
N ASP A 106 1.65 -10.56 37.44
CA ASP A 106 2.56 -11.15 38.41
C ASP A 106 2.15 -12.59 38.72
N ILE A 107 2.79 -13.55 38.11
CA ILE A 107 2.53 -14.99 38.31
C ILE A 107 2.97 -15.40 39.69
N ILE A 108 4.20 -15.00 40.09
CA ILE A 108 4.75 -15.22 41.43
C ILE A 108 5.09 -13.87 42.01
N ARG A 109 4.58 -13.59 43.19
CA ARG A 109 4.90 -12.37 43.96
C ARG A 109 5.10 -12.74 45.40
N THR A 110 6.37 -13.00 45.77
CA THR A 110 6.79 -13.32 47.12
C THR A 110 7.91 -12.40 47.56
N SER A 111 8.29 -12.42 48.85
CA SER A 111 9.42 -11.64 49.34
C SER A 111 10.78 -12.04 48.76
N LYS A 112 10.88 -13.23 48.14
CA LYS A 112 12.13 -13.76 47.58
C LYS A 112 12.14 -13.89 46.10
N ILE A 113 10.97 -14.06 45.46
CA ILE A 113 10.83 -14.30 44.03
C ILE A 113 9.67 -13.45 43.52
N ASN A 114 9.94 -12.72 42.47
CA ASN A 114 8.92 -12.03 41.68
C ASN A 114 9.04 -12.44 40.23
N TRP A 115 7.93 -12.97 39.64
CA TRP A 115 7.87 -13.36 38.24
C TRP A 115 6.67 -12.71 37.61
N ASN A 116 6.94 -11.78 36.67
CA ASN A 116 5.98 -11.07 35.87
C ASN A 116 6.02 -11.54 34.43
N ILE A 117 4.87 -11.66 33.78
CA ILE A 117 4.71 -11.91 32.35
C ILE A 117 3.93 -10.76 31.76
N SER A 118 4.46 -10.17 30.68
CA SER A 118 3.75 -9.18 29.88
C SER A 118 3.63 -9.68 28.44
N VAL A 119 2.43 -9.52 27.87
CA VAL A 119 2.10 -9.88 26.49
C VAL A 119 1.43 -8.69 25.84
N ASN A 120 1.89 -8.33 24.65
CA ASN A 120 1.23 -7.36 23.78
C ASN A 120 0.94 -7.99 22.43
N ALA A 121 -0.18 -7.63 21.86
CA ALA A 121 -0.59 -8.07 20.53
C ALA A 121 -1.33 -6.94 19.82
N THR A 122 -0.98 -6.72 18.56
CA THR A 122 -1.63 -5.73 17.70
C THR A 122 -2.09 -6.41 16.43
N THR A 123 -3.33 -6.20 16.05
CA THR A 123 -3.83 -6.57 14.74
C THR A 123 -4.30 -5.32 14.02
N TYR A 124 -4.06 -5.25 12.72
CA TYR A 124 -4.61 -4.16 11.92
C TYR A 124 -5.01 -4.64 10.53
N LYS A 125 -5.95 -3.93 9.93
CA LYS A 125 -6.39 -4.13 8.57
C LYS A 125 -6.33 -2.80 7.82
N ASN A 126 -5.54 -2.77 6.76
CA ASN A 126 -5.51 -1.66 5.81
C ASN A 126 -6.56 -1.89 4.72
N LYS A 127 -7.26 -0.84 4.31
CA LYS A 127 -8.23 -0.90 3.22
C LYS A 127 -8.24 0.41 2.44
N ILE A 128 -8.06 0.30 1.13
CA ILE A 128 -8.32 1.39 0.18
C ILE A 128 -9.83 1.49 -0.01
N LEU A 129 -10.40 2.65 0.24
CA LEU A 129 -11.84 2.87 0.17
C LEU A 129 -12.26 3.37 -1.20
N THR A 130 -11.50 4.31 -1.75
CA THR A 130 -11.76 4.91 -3.07
C THR A 130 -10.47 5.14 -3.82
N LEU A 131 -10.54 5.00 -5.14
CA LEU A 131 -9.50 5.40 -6.09
C LEU A 131 -10.08 6.43 -7.07
N PRO A 132 -9.24 7.19 -7.80
CA PRO A 132 -9.69 8.02 -8.90
C PRO A 132 -10.49 7.19 -9.90
N GLU A 133 -11.57 7.76 -10.44
CA GLU A 133 -12.50 7.05 -11.33
C GLU A 133 -11.79 6.32 -12.48
N GLU A 134 -10.80 6.97 -13.09
CA GLU A 134 -9.98 6.41 -14.18
C GLU A 134 -9.16 5.17 -13.78
N LYS A 135 -8.94 4.97 -12.46
CA LYS A 135 -8.12 3.89 -11.90
C LYS A 135 -8.90 2.88 -11.07
N ARG A 136 -10.21 3.05 -10.96
CA ARG A 136 -11.07 2.20 -10.15
C ARG A 136 -11.04 0.74 -10.62
N GLU A 137 -11.11 0.52 -11.93
CA GLU A 137 -11.07 -0.84 -12.50
C GLU A 137 -9.65 -1.36 -12.66
N SER A 138 -8.73 -0.53 -13.19
CA SER A 138 -7.37 -0.98 -13.50
C SER A 138 -6.46 -1.06 -12.27
N GLY A 139 -6.78 -0.34 -11.20
CA GLY A 139 -5.91 -0.15 -10.06
C GLY A 139 -4.70 0.75 -10.36
N ILE A 140 -3.88 0.96 -9.34
CA ILE A 140 -2.62 1.72 -9.45
C ILE A 140 -1.46 0.80 -9.09
N TRP A 141 -0.51 0.65 -9.99
CA TRP A 141 0.69 -0.15 -9.78
C TRP A 141 1.79 0.66 -9.10
N ASN A 142 2.45 0.05 -8.14
CA ASN A 142 3.66 0.55 -7.48
C ASN A 142 4.65 -0.59 -7.29
N GLY A 143 5.48 -0.85 -8.29
CA GLY A 143 6.35 -2.01 -8.32
C GLY A 143 5.55 -3.31 -8.39
N ILE A 144 5.71 -4.16 -7.36
CA ILE A 144 4.99 -5.44 -7.22
C ILE A 144 3.67 -5.32 -6.46
N PHE A 145 3.35 -4.12 -5.99
CA PHE A 145 2.09 -3.84 -5.31
C PHE A 145 1.08 -3.26 -6.28
N LYS A 146 -0.17 -3.64 -6.11
CA LYS A 146 -1.29 -3.07 -6.87
C LYS A 146 -2.38 -2.61 -5.92
N MET A 147 -2.64 -1.31 -5.92
CA MET A 147 -3.71 -0.69 -5.17
C MET A 147 -5.03 -0.86 -5.92
N VAL A 148 -6.00 -1.53 -5.29
CA VAL A 148 -7.36 -1.68 -5.80
C VAL A 148 -8.37 -1.31 -4.72
N GLU A 149 -9.56 -0.84 -5.11
CA GLU A 149 -10.62 -0.54 -4.13
C GLU A 149 -11.00 -1.81 -3.36
N GLY A 150 -11.10 -1.68 -2.04
CA GLY A 150 -11.39 -2.80 -1.14
C GLY A 150 -10.17 -3.63 -0.74
N GLY A 151 -9.05 -3.49 -1.44
CA GLY A 151 -7.77 -4.14 -1.14
C GLY A 151 -6.92 -3.36 -0.14
N SER A 152 -5.75 -3.90 0.17
CA SER A 152 -4.71 -3.23 0.95
C SER A 152 -3.80 -2.39 0.05
N TYR A 153 -3.17 -1.38 0.65
CA TYR A 153 -2.13 -0.59 -0.02
C TYR A 153 -0.91 -1.44 -0.43
N TYR A 154 -0.64 -2.52 0.32
CA TYR A 154 0.48 -3.44 0.12
C TYR A 154 0.02 -4.82 -0.33
N ASP A 155 -1.05 -4.91 -1.14
CA ASP A 155 -1.40 -6.16 -1.78
C ASP A 155 -0.39 -6.51 -2.86
N TYR A 156 0.27 -7.66 -2.72
CA TYR A 156 1.20 -8.20 -3.72
C TYR A 156 0.44 -8.71 -4.95
N TYR A 157 0.89 -8.29 -6.11
CA TYR A 157 0.45 -8.83 -7.39
C TYR A 157 1.68 -9.31 -8.16
N ILE A 158 1.82 -10.60 -8.27
CA ILE A 158 2.98 -11.27 -8.88
C ILE A 158 2.51 -12.38 -9.82
N LYS A 159 3.41 -12.84 -10.66
CA LYS A 159 3.16 -13.97 -11.57
C LYS A 159 3.12 -15.28 -10.79
N GLU A 160 2.10 -16.10 -11.00
CA GLU A 160 1.96 -17.37 -10.33
C GLU A 160 2.90 -18.41 -10.95
N TRP A 161 3.74 -19.01 -10.11
CA TRP A 161 4.69 -20.04 -10.50
C TRP A 161 3.97 -21.36 -10.79
N ALA A 162 4.20 -21.96 -11.97
CA ALA A 162 3.62 -23.22 -12.39
C ALA A 162 4.58 -24.40 -12.34
N GLY A 163 5.84 -24.17 -11.96
CA GLY A 163 6.86 -25.20 -11.88
C GLY A 163 7.89 -25.14 -13.00
N VAL A 164 8.58 -26.24 -13.20
CA VAL A 164 9.59 -26.42 -14.24
C VAL A 164 9.10 -27.49 -15.21
N ASP A 165 9.21 -27.22 -16.50
CA ASP A 165 8.88 -28.17 -17.53
C ASP A 165 9.86 -29.38 -17.46
N PRO A 166 9.36 -30.59 -17.30
CA PRO A 166 10.21 -31.78 -17.20
C PRO A 166 10.92 -32.15 -18.54
N GLU A 167 10.46 -31.62 -19.67
CA GLU A 167 11.06 -31.94 -20.97
C GLU A 167 12.28 -31.07 -21.28
N ASP A 168 12.26 -29.78 -20.94
CA ASP A 168 13.33 -28.86 -21.32
C ASP A 168 13.93 -28.06 -20.14
N GLY A 169 13.44 -28.29 -18.90
CA GLY A 169 13.96 -27.66 -17.69
C GLY A 169 13.67 -26.18 -17.57
N LYS A 170 12.78 -25.60 -18.39
CA LYS A 170 12.44 -24.18 -18.32
C LYS A 170 11.37 -23.88 -17.30
N ALA A 171 11.47 -22.68 -16.73
CA ALA A 171 10.48 -22.15 -15.82
C ALA A 171 9.13 -21.92 -16.51
N MET A 172 8.03 -22.23 -15.80
CA MET A 172 6.67 -22.00 -16.27
C MET A 172 5.87 -21.15 -15.29
N TRP A 173 4.96 -20.36 -15.82
CA TRP A 173 4.02 -19.54 -15.07
C TRP A 173 2.60 -19.76 -15.56
N TYR A 174 1.61 -19.47 -14.72
CA TYR A 174 0.21 -19.51 -15.13
C TYR A 174 -0.17 -18.23 -15.90
N LYS A 175 -0.99 -18.40 -16.92
CA LYS A 175 -1.68 -17.33 -17.64
C LYS A 175 -3.18 -17.62 -17.71
N ASP A 176 -3.97 -16.57 -17.60
CA ASP A 176 -5.41 -16.64 -17.80
C ASP A 176 -5.72 -16.43 -19.28
N VAL A 177 -6.44 -17.37 -19.86
CA VAL A 177 -6.89 -17.32 -21.25
C VAL A 177 -8.41 -17.26 -21.26
N THR A 178 -8.98 -16.19 -21.81
CA THR A 178 -10.42 -16.02 -21.93
C THR A 178 -10.88 -16.40 -23.32
N ASP A 179 -11.81 -17.34 -23.40
CA ASP A 179 -12.42 -17.78 -24.67
C ASP A 179 -13.41 -16.75 -25.22
N LYS A 180 -13.92 -16.98 -26.42
CA LYS A 180 -14.91 -16.10 -27.08
C LYS A 180 -16.26 -16.03 -26.34
N ASN A 181 -16.52 -16.95 -25.42
CA ASN A 181 -17.72 -17.03 -24.61
C ASN A 181 -17.56 -16.35 -23.24
N GLY A 182 -16.37 -15.80 -22.95
CA GLY A 182 -16.07 -15.13 -21.67
C GLY A 182 -15.60 -16.07 -20.56
N ASN A 183 -15.39 -17.37 -20.84
CA ASN A 183 -14.87 -18.30 -19.84
C ASN A 183 -13.35 -18.16 -19.75
N THR A 184 -12.84 -17.98 -18.53
CA THR A 184 -11.41 -17.86 -18.27
C THR A 184 -10.87 -19.20 -17.75
N THR A 185 -9.83 -19.72 -18.41
CA THR A 185 -9.10 -20.93 -18.03
C THR A 185 -7.64 -20.60 -17.72
N LYS A 186 -7.03 -21.33 -16.77
CA LYS A 186 -5.61 -21.21 -16.49
C LYS A 186 -4.84 -22.12 -17.41
N GLU A 187 -3.89 -21.57 -18.14
CA GLU A 187 -2.90 -22.29 -18.93
C GLU A 187 -1.49 -21.99 -18.43
N THR A 188 -0.52 -22.80 -18.82
CA THR A 188 0.90 -22.55 -18.51
C THR A 188 1.61 -21.88 -19.68
N THR A 189 2.56 -20.99 -19.38
CA THR A 189 3.43 -20.37 -20.37
C THR A 189 4.88 -20.37 -19.89
N LYS A 190 5.82 -20.49 -20.82
CA LYS A 190 7.26 -20.33 -20.56
C LYS A 190 7.71 -18.87 -20.74
N THR A 191 6.82 -17.99 -21.18
CA THR A 191 7.10 -16.58 -21.41
C THR A 191 6.60 -15.77 -20.25
N TYR A 192 7.52 -15.24 -19.42
CA TYR A 192 7.18 -14.46 -18.22
C TYR A 192 6.25 -13.27 -18.48
N SER A 193 6.42 -12.57 -19.62
CA SER A 193 5.60 -11.40 -19.98
C SER A 193 4.15 -11.74 -20.32
N GLU A 194 3.86 -12.99 -20.71
CA GLU A 194 2.51 -13.45 -21.00
C GLU A 194 1.73 -13.93 -19.77
N ALA A 195 2.46 -14.21 -18.68
CA ALA A 195 1.84 -14.68 -17.45
C ALA A 195 0.92 -13.61 -16.84
N THR A 196 -0.18 -14.05 -16.24
CA THR A 196 -1.12 -13.14 -15.56
C THR A 196 -0.64 -12.81 -14.15
N ASP A 197 -0.74 -11.53 -13.76
CA ASP A 197 -0.49 -11.12 -12.39
C ASP A 197 -1.71 -11.45 -11.52
N TYR A 198 -1.46 -12.10 -10.40
CA TYR A 198 -2.50 -12.44 -9.43
C TYR A 198 -2.18 -11.87 -8.05
N LYS A 199 -3.20 -11.69 -7.23
CA LYS A 199 -3.05 -11.27 -5.85
C LYS A 199 -2.47 -12.41 -5.02
N ALA A 200 -1.20 -12.29 -4.60
CA ALA A 200 -0.50 -13.32 -3.83
C ALA A 200 -0.68 -13.17 -2.31
N GLY A 201 -1.07 -11.99 -1.84
CA GLY A 201 -1.21 -11.71 -0.42
C GLY A 201 -1.12 -10.22 -0.10
N CYS A 202 -1.03 -9.91 1.19
CA CYS A 202 -0.83 -8.58 1.73
C CYS A 202 0.41 -8.59 2.62
N ALA A 203 1.24 -7.54 2.53
CA ALA A 203 2.39 -7.34 3.41
C ALA A 203 1.98 -6.79 4.77
#